data_52770e63e9fe6c246773cccad1534569
#
_entry.id   52770e63e9fe6c246773cccad1534569
#
_cell.length_a   1.000
_cell.length_b   1.000
_cell.length_c   1.000
_cell.angle_alpha   90.00
_cell.angle_beta   90.00
_cell.angle_gamma   90.00
#
_symmetry.space_group_name_H-M   'P 1'
#
loop_
_entity.id
_entity.type
_entity.pdbx_description
1 polymer ?
#
loop_
_entity_poly.entity_id
_entity_poly.type
_entity_poly.pdbx_seq_one_letter_code
_entity_poly.pdbx_strand_id
1 'polypeptide(L)'
;RSVDKDIPVYLRATGNPGNVGSQWVREMFVDPAEPNTAFNIGIDTPNGKKYITRRFIPAKLQDNPYLMQTDDYYIMLASLPEAQRKQFLDGDWDAYENSAFPEFDKRIHVVEPFEIPRGWYKFRAADWGYSSPACVLWFAVDYNNNLWLYRELYTKKVTADHFARQVVNMEQGEYIHYGVLDASTWAKRGDVGPSIAETMIQNGCKWRPSDRSAKSRINGKLEIHKRLKVNDDEPGIRVFTNCRNLIRTIGSLPID
;
A
#
# COMPACT_ATOMS: atom_id res chain seq x y z
N ARG A 1 23.92 -6.14 -27.85
CA ARG A 1 24.19 -4.82 -28.46
C ARG A 1 24.05 -5.01 -29.96
N SER A 2 23.29 -4.12 -30.67
CA SER A 2 23.29 -4.07 -32.12
C SER A 2 24.62 -3.49 -32.60
N VAL A 3 25.19 -4.09 -33.64
CA VAL A 3 26.36 -3.56 -34.34
C VAL A 3 25.94 -2.37 -35.22
N ASP A 4 24.69 -2.40 -35.67
CA ASP A 4 24.06 -1.33 -36.41
C ASP A 4 23.41 -0.32 -35.47
N LYS A 5 23.83 0.94 -35.52
CA LYS A 5 23.35 2.02 -34.67
C LYS A 5 21.92 2.45 -34.98
N ASP A 6 21.43 2.12 -36.16
CA ASP A 6 20.08 2.50 -36.62
C ASP A 6 19.02 1.48 -36.19
N ILE A 7 19.42 0.32 -35.64
CA ILE A 7 18.49 -0.66 -35.11
C ILE A 7 18.27 -0.41 -33.61
N PRO A 8 17.06 -0.05 -33.18
CA PRO A 8 16.78 0.15 -31.77
C PRO A 8 16.85 -1.17 -31.00
N VAL A 9 17.60 -1.18 -29.89
CA VAL A 9 17.70 -2.33 -28.98
C VAL A 9 16.72 -2.17 -27.86
N TYR A 10 15.76 -3.10 -27.75
CA TYR A 10 14.76 -3.12 -26.69
C TYR A 10 14.48 -4.55 -26.23
N LEU A 11 13.97 -4.65 -25.00
CA LEU A 11 13.46 -5.89 -24.42
C LEU A 11 11.92 -5.83 -24.42
N ARG A 12 11.28 -6.91 -24.86
CA ARG A 12 9.85 -7.14 -24.66
C ARG A 12 9.64 -8.33 -23.76
N ALA A 13 8.71 -8.22 -22.82
CA ALA A 13 8.30 -9.31 -21.96
C ALA A 13 6.77 -9.33 -21.89
N THR A 14 6.20 -10.51 -21.74
CA THR A 14 4.78 -10.73 -21.50
C THR A 14 4.61 -11.34 -20.10
N GLY A 15 3.50 -11.07 -19.45
CA GLY A 15 3.19 -11.62 -18.15
C GLY A 15 1.74 -11.38 -17.79
N ASN A 16 1.20 -12.21 -16.92
CA ASN A 16 -0.14 -12.07 -16.35
C ASN A 16 -0.02 -11.58 -14.90
N PRO A 17 -0.99 -10.80 -14.42
CA PRO A 17 -1.08 -10.45 -13.01
C PRO A 17 -1.34 -11.66 -12.12
N GLY A 18 -1.15 -11.54 -10.82
CA GLY A 18 -1.60 -12.51 -9.81
C GLY A 18 -0.55 -13.46 -9.26
N ASN A 19 0.65 -13.56 -9.85
CA ASN A 19 1.71 -14.44 -9.36
C ASN A 19 2.71 -13.72 -8.45
N VAL A 20 3.57 -14.52 -7.79
CA VAL A 20 4.75 -14.01 -7.07
C VAL A 20 5.56 -13.13 -8.02
N GLY A 21 5.79 -11.88 -7.62
CA GLY A 21 6.46 -10.90 -8.49
C GLY A 21 5.51 -9.95 -9.26
N SER A 22 4.21 -10.18 -9.29
CA SER A 22 3.25 -9.26 -9.91
C SER A 22 3.35 -7.85 -9.31
N GLN A 23 3.55 -7.73 -8.00
CA GLN A 23 3.76 -6.45 -7.34
C GLN A 23 5.00 -5.73 -7.89
N TRP A 24 6.12 -6.44 -8.07
CA TRP A 24 7.34 -5.86 -8.64
C TRP A 24 7.13 -5.38 -10.08
N VAL A 25 6.45 -6.19 -10.91
CA VAL A 25 6.13 -5.80 -12.30
C VAL A 25 5.23 -4.58 -12.31
N ARG A 26 4.23 -4.57 -11.46
CA ARG A 26 3.29 -3.47 -11.31
C ARG A 26 3.99 -2.16 -10.92
N GLU A 27 4.79 -2.16 -9.86
CA GLU A 27 5.56 -1.00 -9.40
C GLU A 27 6.52 -0.48 -10.47
N MET A 28 7.06 -1.38 -11.28
CA MET A 28 8.10 -1.06 -12.25
C MET A 28 7.57 -0.63 -13.61
N PHE A 29 6.37 -1.06 -14.00
CA PHE A 29 5.84 -0.88 -15.34
C PHE A 29 4.40 -0.36 -15.39
N VAL A 30 3.53 -0.72 -14.44
CA VAL A 30 2.10 -0.39 -14.47
C VAL A 30 1.81 0.92 -13.75
N ASP A 31 2.22 1.04 -12.48
CA ASP A 31 1.91 2.20 -11.64
C ASP A 31 2.58 3.52 -12.05
N PRO A 32 3.78 3.54 -12.71
CA PRO A 32 4.49 4.79 -12.96
C PRO A 32 3.87 5.70 -14.03
N ALA A 33 3.03 5.18 -14.91
CA ALA A 33 2.40 5.96 -15.98
C ALA A 33 1.11 5.32 -16.47
N GLU A 34 0.27 6.12 -17.10
CA GLU A 34 -0.94 5.62 -17.78
C GLU A 34 -0.60 4.55 -18.82
N PRO A 35 -1.48 3.56 -19.03
CA PRO A 35 -1.31 2.53 -20.04
C PRO A 35 -0.94 3.11 -21.41
N ASN A 36 -0.07 2.42 -22.14
CA ASN A 36 0.47 2.80 -23.45
C ASN A 36 1.34 4.07 -23.46
N THR A 37 1.59 4.69 -22.32
CA THR A 37 2.46 5.87 -22.22
C THR A 37 3.91 5.45 -21.93
N ALA A 38 4.84 6.00 -22.69
CA ALA A 38 6.27 5.81 -22.45
C ALA A 38 6.76 6.75 -21.35
N PHE A 39 7.54 6.23 -20.41
CA PHE A 39 8.13 7.00 -19.31
C PHE A 39 9.60 6.65 -19.12
N ASN A 40 10.37 7.58 -18.55
CA ASN A 40 11.79 7.43 -18.32
C ASN A 40 12.11 7.20 -16.85
N ILE A 41 12.95 6.21 -16.56
CA ILE A 41 13.51 5.98 -15.25
C ILE A 41 14.99 6.31 -15.26
N GLY A 42 15.41 7.18 -14.33
CA GLY A 42 16.81 7.51 -14.15
C GLY A 42 17.52 6.46 -13.29
N ILE A 43 18.65 5.97 -13.77
CA ILE A 43 19.53 5.03 -13.07
C ILE A 43 20.88 5.73 -12.87
N ASP A 44 21.32 5.77 -11.62
CA ASP A 44 22.63 6.31 -11.28
C ASP A 44 23.71 5.30 -11.68
N THR A 45 24.68 5.77 -12.45
CA THR A 45 25.83 4.99 -12.90
C THR A 45 27.12 5.69 -12.52
N PRO A 46 28.27 5.01 -12.50
CA PRO A 46 29.57 5.67 -12.25
C PRO A 46 29.86 6.85 -13.18
N ASN A 47 29.26 6.86 -14.38
CA ASN A 47 29.44 7.88 -15.42
C ASN A 47 28.26 8.88 -15.48
N GLY A 48 27.52 9.06 -14.35
CA GLY A 48 26.36 9.95 -14.25
C GLY A 48 25.03 9.23 -14.47
N LYS A 49 23.95 10.00 -14.43
CA LYS A 49 22.59 9.48 -14.52
C LYS A 49 22.27 9.06 -15.98
N LYS A 50 21.81 7.83 -16.15
CA LYS A 50 21.32 7.28 -17.42
C LYS A 50 19.82 7.05 -17.33
N TYR A 51 19.13 7.12 -18.47
CA TYR A 51 17.69 6.93 -18.54
C TYR A 51 17.34 5.68 -19.33
N ILE A 52 16.37 4.92 -18.81
CA ILE A 52 15.77 3.79 -19.51
C ILE A 52 14.31 4.13 -19.75
N THR A 53 13.86 4.03 -20.98
CA THR A 53 12.45 4.21 -21.35
C THR A 53 11.71 2.90 -21.15
N ARG A 54 10.55 2.97 -20.52
CA ARG A 54 9.63 1.85 -20.29
C ARG A 54 8.25 2.20 -20.80
N ARG A 55 7.46 1.17 -21.11
CA ARG A 55 6.05 1.29 -21.49
C ARG A 55 5.33 0.04 -21.05
N PHE A 56 4.20 0.19 -20.41
CA PHE A 56 3.24 -0.88 -20.16
C PHE A 56 2.18 -0.86 -21.27
N ILE A 57 1.95 -2.02 -21.89
CA ILE A 57 0.92 -2.20 -22.91
C ILE A 57 -0.04 -3.25 -22.36
N PRO A 58 -1.24 -2.83 -21.89
CA PRO A 58 -2.25 -3.79 -21.46
C PRO A 58 -2.75 -4.62 -22.63
N ALA A 59 -3.10 -5.87 -22.35
CA ALA A 59 -3.76 -6.74 -23.28
C ALA A 59 -4.88 -7.51 -22.56
N LYS A 60 -6.06 -7.50 -23.13
CA LYS A 60 -7.24 -8.21 -22.64
C LYS A 60 -7.63 -9.29 -23.63
N LEU A 61 -8.46 -10.25 -23.17
CA LEU A 61 -8.98 -11.29 -24.05
C LEU A 61 -9.64 -10.70 -25.30
N GLN A 62 -10.42 -9.63 -25.15
CA GLN A 62 -11.14 -8.96 -26.22
C GLN A 62 -10.23 -8.35 -27.31
N ASP A 63 -8.96 -8.10 -26.99
CA ASP A 63 -7.98 -7.57 -27.94
C ASP A 63 -7.49 -8.62 -28.93
N ASN A 64 -7.82 -9.90 -28.68
CA ASN A 64 -7.46 -11.02 -29.57
C ASN A 64 -8.66 -11.51 -30.38
N PRO A 65 -8.82 -11.07 -31.63
CA PRO A 65 -9.98 -11.43 -32.45
C PRO A 65 -10.09 -12.94 -32.75
N TYR A 66 -8.99 -13.67 -32.69
CA TYR A 66 -9.00 -15.12 -32.91
C TYR A 66 -9.60 -15.88 -31.72
N LEU A 67 -9.32 -15.44 -30.51
CA LEU A 67 -9.89 -16.05 -29.30
C LEU A 67 -11.36 -15.67 -29.07
N MET A 68 -11.83 -14.60 -29.71
CA MET A 68 -13.22 -14.14 -29.67
C MET A 68 -14.11 -14.81 -30.71
N GLN A 69 -13.59 -15.71 -31.55
CA GLN A 69 -14.39 -16.45 -32.54
C GLN A 69 -15.22 -17.57 -31.94
N THR A 70 -14.81 -18.06 -30.77
CA THR A 70 -15.54 -19.08 -29.99
C THR A 70 -15.63 -18.65 -28.53
N ASP A 71 -16.69 -19.07 -27.86
CA ASP A 71 -16.89 -18.75 -26.43
C ASP A 71 -16.09 -19.67 -25.49
N ASP A 72 -15.47 -20.74 -26.01
CA ASP A 72 -14.87 -21.80 -25.20
C ASP A 72 -13.76 -21.24 -24.26
N TYR A 73 -12.89 -20.38 -24.77
CA TYR A 73 -11.83 -19.79 -23.96
C TYR A 73 -12.36 -18.78 -22.94
N TYR A 74 -13.38 -18.02 -23.34
CA TYR A 74 -14.07 -17.10 -22.42
C TYR A 74 -14.75 -17.87 -21.28
N ILE A 75 -15.49 -18.96 -21.60
CA ILE A 75 -16.17 -19.81 -20.62
C ILE A 75 -15.14 -20.41 -19.65
N MET A 76 -14.01 -20.89 -20.16
CA MET A 76 -12.94 -21.43 -19.34
C MET A 76 -12.42 -20.39 -18.34
N LEU A 77 -12.11 -19.17 -18.78
CA LEU A 77 -11.64 -18.09 -17.90
C LEU A 77 -12.75 -17.62 -16.95
N ALA A 78 -13.99 -17.51 -17.41
CA ALA A 78 -15.12 -17.08 -16.59
C ALA A 78 -15.46 -18.09 -15.48
N SER A 79 -15.11 -19.36 -15.65
CA SER A 79 -15.30 -20.43 -14.64
C SER A 79 -14.25 -20.41 -13.52
N LEU A 80 -13.18 -19.63 -13.66
CA LEU A 80 -12.13 -19.51 -12.64
C LEU A 80 -12.65 -18.78 -11.37
N PRO A 81 -12.03 -19.01 -10.21
CA PRO A 81 -12.26 -18.21 -9.01
C PRO A 81 -12.16 -16.71 -9.30
N GLU A 82 -12.91 -15.90 -8.58
CA GLU A 82 -13.08 -14.47 -8.88
C GLU A 82 -11.74 -13.70 -9.05
N ALA A 83 -10.78 -13.94 -8.16
CA ALA A 83 -9.46 -13.30 -8.26
C ALA A 83 -8.72 -13.68 -9.55
N GLN A 84 -8.68 -14.97 -9.89
CA GLN A 84 -8.05 -15.45 -11.12
C GLN A 84 -8.79 -14.96 -12.37
N ARG A 85 -10.12 -14.93 -12.33
CA ARG A 85 -10.92 -14.38 -13.42
C ARG A 85 -10.57 -12.92 -13.69
N LYS A 86 -10.51 -12.07 -12.66
CA LYS A 86 -10.08 -10.67 -12.78
C LYS A 86 -8.67 -10.56 -13.36
N GLN A 87 -7.75 -11.41 -12.93
CA GLN A 87 -6.38 -11.43 -13.41
C GLN A 87 -6.27 -11.80 -14.89
N PHE A 88 -6.90 -12.88 -15.31
CA PHE A 88 -6.70 -13.44 -16.65
C PHE A 88 -7.71 -12.94 -17.68
N LEU A 89 -8.95 -12.68 -17.29
CA LEU A 89 -9.99 -12.18 -18.19
C LEU A 89 -9.90 -10.64 -18.34
N ASP A 90 -9.76 -9.94 -17.20
CA ASP A 90 -9.81 -8.49 -17.17
C ASP A 90 -8.41 -7.84 -17.20
N GLY A 91 -7.35 -8.64 -17.01
CA GLY A 91 -5.98 -8.15 -16.90
C GLY A 91 -5.76 -7.25 -15.68
N ASP A 92 -6.49 -7.51 -14.59
CA ASP A 92 -6.48 -6.69 -13.39
C ASP A 92 -5.24 -6.96 -12.53
N TRP A 93 -4.35 -5.98 -12.46
CA TRP A 93 -3.12 -6.02 -11.65
C TRP A 93 -3.35 -5.75 -10.17
N ASP A 94 -4.56 -5.38 -9.77
CA ASP A 94 -4.98 -5.18 -8.38
C ASP A 94 -5.66 -6.41 -7.77
N ALA A 95 -6.01 -7.41 -8.57
CA ALA A 95 -6.60 -8.65 -8.10
C ALA A 95 -5.51 -9.58 -7.54
N TYR A 96 -5.55 -9.88 -6.26
CA TYR A 96 -4.63 -10.79 -5.58
C TYR A 96 -5.37 -12.01 -5.05
N GLU A 97 -4.85 -13.21 -5.38
CA GLU A 97 -5.24 -14.44 -4.69
C GLU A 97 -4.69 -14.42 -3.25
N ASN A 98 -5.50 -14.87 -2.31
CA ASN A 98 -5.10 -14.94 -0.90
C ASN A 98 -4.71 -13.59 -0.28
N SER A 99 -5.32 -12.49 -0.72
CA SER A 99 -5.20 -11.21 -0.02
C SER A 99 -5.80 -11.31 1.39
N ALA A 100 -5.09 -10.76 2.38
CA ALA A 100 -5.61 -10.63 3.73
C ALA A 100 -6.83 -9.69 3.81
N PHE A 101 -6.99 -8.79 2.83
CA PHE A 101 -8.10 -7.84 2.75
C PHE A 101 -8.66 -7.77 1.32
N PRO A 102 -9.37 -8.82 0.87
CA PRO A 102 -9.89 -8.90 -0.49
C PRO A 102 -10.99 -7.87 -0.78
N GLU A 103 -11.59 -7.28 0.27
CA GLU A 103 -12.62 -6.24 0.13
C GLU A 103 -12.04 -4.89 -0.31
N PHE A 104 -10.72 -4.69 -0.18
CA PHE A 104 -10.11 -3.42 -0.57
C PHE A 104 -10.11 -3.24 -2.08
N ASP A 105 -10.84 -2.24 -2.55
CA ASP A 105 -10.85 -1.79 -3.95
C ASP A 105 -10.48 -0.30 -4.00
N LYS A 106 -9.46 0.03 -4.78
CA LYS A 106 -8.98 1.41 -4.90
C LYS A 106 -10.04 2.36 -5.42
N ARG A 107 -10.91 1.90 -6.32
CA ARG A 107 -11.99 2.73 -6.90
C ARG A 107 -13.04 3.14 -5.88
N ILE A 108 -13.17 2.37 -4.80
CA ILE A 108 -14.16 2.56 -3.73
C ILE A 108 -13.54 3.23 -2.51
N HIS A 109 -12.37 2.73 -2.09
CA HIS A 109 -11.76 3.10 -0.80
C HIS A 109 -10.77 4.25 -0.88
N VAL A 110 -10.23 4.57 -2.08
CA VAL A 110 -9.24 5.64 -2.23
C VAL A 110 -9.91 6.90 -2.70
N VAL A 111 -9.66 7.99 -1.98
CA VAL A 111 -10.29 9.29 -2.25
C VAL A 111 -9.24 10.41 -2.28
N GLU A 112 -9.55 11.50 -2.98
CA GLU A 112 -8.68 12.67 -2.97
C GLU A 112 -8.64 13.33 -1.58
N PRO A 113 -7.48 13.85 -1.17
CA PRO A 113 -7.32 14.53 0.10
C PRO A 113 -8.20 15.76 0.23
N PHE A 114 -8.78 15.95 1.41
CA PHE A 114 -9.47 17.18 1.81
C PHE A 114 -9.02 17.59 3.22
N GLU A 115 -9.32 18.80 3.64
CA GLU A 115 -9.00 19.27 4.98
C GLU A 115 -9.88 18.56 6.02
N ILE A 116 -9.23 17.78 6.93
CA ILE A 116 -9.94 17.06 7.98
C ILE A 116 -10.57 18.05 8.97
N PRO A 117 -11.91 18.03 9.17
CA PRO A 117 -12.58 18.92 10.09
C PRO A 117 -12.00 18.86 11.52
N ARG A 118 -11.89 20.00 12.17
CA ARG A 118 -11.28 20.11 13.52
C ARG A 118 -12.02 19.30 14.58
N GLY A 119 -13.31 19.10 14.41
CA GLY A 119 -14.15 18.34 15.35
C GLY A 119 -14.05 16.82 15.21
N TRP A 120 -13.37 16.31 14.19
CA TRP A 120 -13.21 14.87 14.04
C TRP A 120 -12.16 14.34 15.01
N TYR A 121 -12.44 13.14 15.54
CA TYR A 121 -11.55 12.48 16.49
C TYR A 121 -10.35 11.91 15.74
N LYS A 122 -9.12 12.29 16.13
CA LYS A 122 -7.90 11.90 15.43
C LYS A 122 -7.00 11.05 16.30
N PHE A 123 -6.46 9.99 15.74
CA PHE A 123 -5.48 9.13 16.39
C PHE A 123 -4.47 8.60 15.36
N ARG A 124 -3.43 7.98 15.84
CA ARG A 124 -2.44 7.33 14.98
C ARG A 124 -2.07 5.94 15.48
N ALA A 125 -1.59 5.11 14.57
CA ALA A 125 -1.00 3.81 14.88
C ALA A 125 0.34 3.68 14.18
N ALA A 126 1.31 3.04 14.83
CA ALA A 126 2.63 2.86 14.29
C ALA A 126 3.18 1.47 14.55
N ASP A 127 3.95 1.02 13.58
CA ASP A 127 4.88 -0.10 13.72
C ASP A 127 6.29 0.43 13.40
N TRP A 128 7.24 0.18 14.32
CA TRP A 128 8.60 0.67 14.15
C TRP A 128 9.57 -0.44 13.79
N GLY A 129 10.32 -0.20 12.73
CA GLY A 129 11.45 -1.02 12.32
C GLY A 129 12.64 -0.17 11.91
N TYR A 130 13.87 -0.69 12.10
CA TYR A 130 15.08 -0.04 11.59
C TYR A 130 15.50 -0.66 10.26
N SER A 131 15.75 -1.97 10.23
CA SER A 131 16.09 -2.72 9.01
C SER A 131 14.87 -2.97 8.13
N SER A 132 13.73 -3.23 8.75
CA SER A 132 12.41 -3.22 8.12
C SER A 132 11.84 -1.80 8.08
N PRO A 133 10.92 -1.51 7.18
CA PRO A 133 10.24 -0.22 7.16
C PRO A 133 9.52 0.07 8.48
N ALA A 134 9.59 1.33 8.92
CA ALA A 134 8.74 1.87 9.97
C ALA A 134 7.57 2.62 9.32
N CYS A 135 6.38 2.49 9.89
CA CYS A 135 5.17 3.10 9.36
C CYS A 135 4.38 3.77 10.48
N VAL A 136 3.84 4.96 10.20
CA VAL A 136 2.78 5.59 10.98
C VAL A 136 1.61 5.87 10.06
N LEU A 137 0.43 5.54 10.50
CA LEU A 137 -0.83 5.88 9.84
C LEU A 137 -1.64 6.78 10.77
N TRP A 138 -2.13 7.90 10.23
CA TRP A 138 -3.04 8.82 10.95
C TRP A 138 -4.46 8.62 10.47
N PHE A 139 -5.34 8.53 11.46
CA PHE A 139 -6.75 8.27 11.28
C PHE A 139 -7.58 9.43 11.82
N ALA A 140 -8.64 9.75 11.11
CA ALA A 140 -9.72 10.59 11.60
C ALA A 140 -11.03 9.80 11.60
N VAL A 141 -11.86 10.04 12.60
CA VAL A 141 -13.20 9.42 12.74
C VAL A 141 -14.22 10.52 12.52
N ASP A 142 -15.09 10.36 11.55
CA ASP A 142 -16.19 11.29 11.30
C ASP A 142 -17.39 11.06 12.24
N TYR A 143 -18.41 11.89 12.13
CA TYR A 143 -19.60 11.80 12.98
C TYR A 143 -20.47 10.56 12.72
N ASN A 144 -20.26 9.88 11.59
CA ASN A 144 -20.91 8.61 11.24
C ASN A 144 -20.07 7.39 11.64
N ASN A 145 -18.97 7.61 12.39
CA ASN A 145 -18.02 6.57 12.80
C ASN A 145 -17.25 5.91 11.63
N ASN A 146 -17.15 6.60 10.48
CA ASN A 146 -16.27 6.14 9.41
C ASN A 146 -14.82 6.54 9.70
N LEU A 147 -13.88 5.69 9.28
CA LEU A 147 -12.45 5.91 9.40
C LEU A 147 -11.88 6.52 8.11
N TRP A 148 -11.08 7.56 8.29
CA TRP A 148 -10.36 8.24 7.22
C TRP A 148 -8.87 8.16 7.50
N LEU A 149 -8.13 7.39 6.68
CA LEU A 149 -6.67 7.38 6.69
C LEU A 149 -6.19 8.57 5.85
N TYR A 150 -5.75 9.63 6.51
CA TYR A 150 -5.49 10.90 5.85
C TYR A 150 -4.01 11.26 5.71
N ARG A 151 -3.14 10.52 6.42
CA ARG A 151 -1.69 10.75 6.38
C ARG A 151 -0.92 9.47 6.66
N GLU A 152 0.24 9.33 6.01
CA GLU A 152 1.17 8.23 6.15
C GLU A 152 2.60 8.76 6.32
N LEU A 153 3.37 8.17 7.24
CA LEU A 153 4.82 8.21 7.24
C LEU A 153 5.33 6.79 7.02
N TYR A 154 6.12 6.61 5.98
CA TYR A 154 6.74 5.33 5.66
C TYR A 154 8.23 5.54 5.42
N THR A 155 9.07 4.99 6.28
CA THR A 155 10.50 5.24 6.27
C THR A 155 11.30 3.99 6.63
N LYS A 156 12.61 4.00 6.35
CA LYS A 156 13.52 2.88 6.64
C LYS A 156 14.87 3.43 7.08
N LYS A 157 15.57 2.68 7.94
CA LYS A 157 16.90 3.04 8.46
C LYS A 157 16.92 4.37 9.22
N VAL A 158 15.85 4.68 9.94
CA VAL A 158 15.72 5.86 10.78
C VAL A 158 15.72 5.43 12.24
N THR A 159 16.52 6.11 13.07
CA THR A 159 16.59 5.86 14.52
C THR A 159 15.29 6.32 15.21
N ALA A 160 15.00 5.77 16.40
CA ALA A 160 13.76 6.04 17.12
C ALA A 160 13.56 7.52 17.44
N ASP A 161 14.63 8.25 17.77
CA ASP A 161 14.59 9.70 18.05
C ASP A 161 14.29 10.52 16.80
N HIS A 162 14.92 10.20 15.65
CA HIS A 162 14.64 10.86 14.39
C HIS A 162 13.22 10.54 13.88
N PHE A 163 12.77 9.29 14.03
CA PHE A 163 11.41 8.91 13.69
C PHE A 163 10.38 9.69 14.51
N ALA A 164 10.58 9.81 15.83
CA ALA A 164 9.71 10.59 16.70
C ALA A 164 9.63 12.07 16.27
N ARG A 165 10.78 12.68 15.94
CA ARG A 165 10.81 14.06 15.44
C ARG A 165 10.09 14.24 14.12
N GLN A 166 10.20 13.27 13.19
CA GLN A 166 9.43 13.29 11.94
C GLN A 166 7.93 13.27 12.22
N VAL A 167 7.48 12.38 13.12
CA VAL A 167 6.06 12.29 13.52
C VAL A 167 5.57 13.62 14.11
N VAL A 168 6.30 14.17 15.07
CA VAL A 168 5.96 15.48 15.71
C VAL A 168 5.91 16.61 14.70
N ASN A 169 6.87 16.66 13.77
CA ASN A 169 6.89 17.67 12.71
C ASN A 169 5.69 17.57 11.77
N MET A 170 5.24 16.36 11.47
CA MET A 170 4.06 16.14 10.62
C MET A 170 2.74 16.48 11.33
N GLU A 171 2.76 16.62 12.66
CA GLU A 171 1.58 16.94 13.49
C GLU A 171 1.51 18.41 13.92
N GLN A 172 2.40 19.28 13.42
CA GLN A 172 2.42 20.69 13.82
C GLN A 172 1.04 21.35 13.63
N GLY A 173 0.51 21.91 14.73
CA GLY A 173 -0.79 22.57 14.74
C GLY A 173 -2.00 21.64 14.75
N GLU A 174 -1.80 20.33 14.85
CA GLU A 174 -2.87 19.35 14.86
C GLU A 174 -2.97 18.65 16.23
N TYR A 175 -4.18 18.52 16.76
CA TYR A 175 -4.42 17.78 17.99
C TYR A 175 -4.70 16.30 17.69
N ILE A 176 -3.78 15.43 18.12
CA ILE A 176 -3.90 13.97 18.03
C ILE A 176 -4.25 13.44 19.43
N HIS A 177 -5.42 12.81 19.57
CA HIS A 177 -5.94 12.36 20.86
C HIS A 177 -5.06 11.27 21.49
N TYR A 178 -4.58 10.32 20.69
CA TYR A 178 -3.62 9.30 21.13
C TYR A 178 -2.86 8.68 19.97
N GLY A 179 -1.76 8.01 20.29
CA GLY A 179 -1.02 7.17 19.38
C GLY A 179 -0.83 5.78 19.97
N VAL A 180 -0.94 4.74 19.12
CA VAL A 180 -0.66 3.34 19.47
C VAL A 180 0.60 2.90 18.77
N LEU A 181 1.51 2.25 19.50
CA LEU A 181 2.76 1.69 18.98
C LEU A 181 2.85 0.23 19.40
N ASP A 182 3.50 -0.62 18.60
CA ASP A 182 3.68 -2.03 18.95
C ASP A 182 4.30 -2.18 20.34
N ALA A 183 3.66 -2.98 21.18
CA ALA A 183 4.03 -3.13 22.58
C ALA A 183 5.42 -3.75 22.78
N SER A 184 6.02 -4.39 21.77
CA SER A 184 7.40 -4.90 21.84
C SER A 184 8.43 -3.78 21.95
N THR A 185 8.11 -2.57 21.51
CA THR A 185 8.99 -1.41 21.56
C THR A 185 9.24 -0.88 22.99
N TRP A 186 8.44 -1.29 23.97
CA TRP A 186 8.68 -1.03 25.42
C TRP A 186 9.64 -2.02 26.05
N ALA A 187 9.98 -3.12 25.37
CA ALA A 187 10.94 -4.08 25.90
C ALA A 187 12.34 -3.44 25.94
N LYS A 188 12.98 -3.49 27.11
CA LYS A 188 14.36 -3.05 27.29
C LYS A 188 15.30 -4.08 26.66
N ARG A 189 16.28 -3.62 25.90
CA ARG A 189 17.34 -4.41 25.32
C ARG A 189 18.61 -4.24 26.15
N GLY A 190 18.80 -5.10 27.16
CA GLY A 190 19.91 -5.00 28.10
C GLY A 190 19.60 -4.07 29.30
N ASP A 191 20.58 -3.91 30.18
CA ASP A 191 20.41 -3.18 31.45
C ASP A 191 20.63 -1.68 31.32
N VAL A 192 20.98 -1.17 30.15
CA VAL A 192 21.38 0.22 29.94
C VAL A 192 20.56 0.91 28.87
N GLY A 193 19.92 2.03 29.26
CA GLY A 193 19.27 2.97 28.37
C GLY A 193 17.74 2.83 28.28
N PRO A 194 17.09 3.82 27.63
CA PRO A 194 15.64 3.82 27.42
C PRO A 194 15.25 2.78 26.34
N SER A 195 14.04 2.27 26.45
CA SER A 195 13.43 1.48 25.39
C SER A 195 13.18 2.35 24.13
N ILE A 196 12.85 1.70 23.02
CA ILE A 196 12.51 2.41 21.77
C ILE A 196 11.35 3.38 21.98
N ALA A 197 10.29 2.92 22.65
CA ALA A 197 9.13 3.75 22.95
C ALA A 197 9.47 4.92 23.90
N GLU A 198 10.26 4.67 24.96
CA GLU A 198 10.74 5.71 25.87
C GLU A 198 11.58 6.77 25.14
N THR A 199 12.46 6.35 24.22
CA THR A 199 13.23 7.25 23.36
C THR A 199 12.32 8.16 22.52
N MET A 200 11.27 7.60 21.92
CA MET A 200 10.29 8.38 21.15
C MET A 200 9.51 9.37 22.02
N ILE A 201 9.11 8.95 23.22
CA ILE A 201 8.40 9.80 24.18
C ILE A 201 9.27 10.96 24.65
N GLN A 202 10.55 10.71 24.96
CA GLN A 202 11.53 11.75 25.31
C GLN A 202 11.73 12.78 24.19
N ASN A 203 11.53 12.39 22.92
CA ASN A 203 11.56 13.28 21.76
C ASN A 203 10.18 13.87 21.39
N GLY A 204 9.23 13.90 22.35
CA GLY A 204 7.94 14.59 22.23
C GLY A 204 6.82 13.77 21.59
N CYS A 205 7.09 12.57 21.13
CA CYS A 205 6.10 11.72 20.47
C CYS A 205 5.45 10.74 21.46
N LYS A 206 4.26 11.07 21.94
CA LYS A 206 3.53 10.25 22.95
C LYS A 206 2.90 9.01 22.32
N TRP A 207 3.09 7.84 22.97
CA TRP A 207 2.56 6.55 22.53
C TRP A 207 1.91 5.79 23.69
N ARG A 208 0.95 4.94 23.35
CA ARG A 208 0.42 3.86 24.20
C ARG A 208 0.83 2.52 23.59
N PRO A 209 1.09 1.49 24.42
CA PRO A 209 1.33 0.16 23.88
C PRO A 209 0.08 -0.39 23.19
N SER A 210 0.28 -1.17 22.14
CA SER A 210 -0.79 -1.95 21.52
C SER A 210 -1.34 -3.00 22.48
N ASP A 211 -2.62 -3.31 22.30
CA ASP A 211 -3.28 -4.37 23.08
C ASP A 211 -2.67 -5.75 22.73
N ARG A 212 -2.24 -6.49 23.75
CA ARG A 212 -1.71 -7.86 23.68
C ARG A 212 -2.67 -8.91 24.22
N SER A 213 -3.91 -8.54 24.52
CA SER A 213 -4.91 -9.50 24.97
C SER A 213 -5.13 -10.61 23.94
N ALA A 214 -5.52 -11.78 24.43
CA ALA A 214 -5.85 -12.89 23.55
C ALA A 214 -6.93 -12.46 22.54
N LYS A 215 -6.71 -12.79 21.25
CA LYS A 215 -7.60 -12.42 20.13
C LYS A 215 -7.60 -10.95 19.70
N SER A 216 -6.81 -10.05 20.32
CA SER A 216 -6.76 -8.64 19.92
C SER A 216 -6.44 -8.46 18.42
N ARG A 217 -5.49 -9.22 17.89
CA ARG A 217 -5.13 -9.23 16.45
C ARG A 217 -6.30 -9.70 15.57
N ILE A 218 -6.98 -10.78 15.99
CA ILE A 218 -8.14 -11.33 15.26
C ILE A 218 -9.26 -10.33 15.24
N ASN A 219 -9.59 -9.72 16.38
CA ASN A 219 -10.65 -8.74 16.50
C ASN A 219 -10.32 -7.48 15.66
N GLY A 220 -9.06 -7.01 15.70
CA GLY A 220 -8.62 -5.89 14.88
C GLY A 220 -8.74 -6.18 13.37
N LYS A 221 -8.34 -7.39 12.93
CA LYS A 221 -8.49 -7.81 11.55
C LYS A 221 -9.97 -7.86 11.14
N LEU A 222 -10.82 -8.45 11.96
CA LEU A 222 -12.27 -8.51 11.71
C LEU A 222 -12.92 -7.11 11.61
N GLU A 223 -12.49 -6.17 12.44
CA GLU A 223 -12.98 -4.78 12.37
C GLU A 223 -12.57 -4.09 11.06
N ILE A 224 -11.35 -4.34 10.57
CA ILE A 224 -10.92 -3.84 9.27
C ILE A 224 -11.76 -4.44 8.13
N HIS A 225 -11.97 -5.77 8.13
CA HIS A 225 -12.85 -6.43 7.16
C HIS A 225 -14.26 -5.84 7.16
N LYS A 226 -14.84 -5.63 8.37
CA LYS A 226 -16.16 -5.02 8.51
C LYS A 226 -16.22 -3.62 7.90
N ARG A 227 -15.20 -2.80 8.12
CA ARG A 227 -15.14 -1.42 7.61
C ARG A 227 -14.82 -1.32 6.14
N LEU A 228 -14.10 -2.30 5.57
CA LEU A 228 -13.85 -2.39 4.14
C LEU A 228 -15.08 -2.84 3.35
N LYS A 229 -16.03 -3.55 3.97
CA LYS A 229 -17.27 -3.92 3.28
C LYS A 229 -18.09 -2.68 2.95
N VAL A 230 -18.60 -2.64 1.73
CA VAL A 230 -19.53 -1.61 1.28
C VAL A 230 -20.91 -1.95 1.80
N ASN A 231 -21.46 -1.08 2.62
CA ASN A 231 -22.82 -1.15 3.12
C ASN A 231 -23.55 0.12 2.68
N ASP A 232 -24.75 0.00 2.13
CA ASP A 232 -25.54 1.14 1.64
C ASP A 232 -24.74 2.06 0.69
N ASP A 233 -23.97 1.46 -0.22
CA ASP A 233 -23.08 2.12 -1.20
C ASP A 233 -21.89 2.87 -0.60
N GLU A 234 -21.62 2.73 0.71
CA GLU A 234 -20.50 3.41 1.36
C GLU A 234 -19.63 2.47 2.20
N PRO A 235 -18.27 2.55 2.07
CA PRO A 235 -17.36 1.83 2.95
C PRO A 235 -17.18 2.58 4.28
N GLY A 236 -17.00 1.82 5.36
CA GLY A 236 -16.69 2.37 6.70
C GLY A 236 -15.24 2.82 6.88
N ILE A 237 -14.39 2.68 5.85
CA ILE A 237 -12.99 3.14 5.84
C ILE A 237 -12.61 3.69 4.45
N ARG A 238 -11.94 4.84 4.46
CA ARG A 238 -11.39 5.47 3.26
C ARG A 238 -9.95 5.88 3.46
N VAL A 239 -9.20 5.91 2.38
CA VAL A 239 -7.76 6.19 2.35
C VAL A 239 -7.50 7.34 1.39
N PHE A 240 -6.78 8.35 1.84
CA PHE A 240 -6.37 9.45 0.96
C PHE A 240 -5.29 9.01 -0.03
N THR A 241 -5.33 9.52 -1.26
CA THR A 241 -4.36 9.19 -2.32
C THR A 241 -2.91 9.43 -1.95
N ASN A 242 -2.62 10.27 -0.95
CA ASN A 242 -1.28 10.52 -0.42
C ASN A 242 -0.73 9.38 0.46
N CYS A 243 -1.56 8.43 0.93
CA CYS A 243 -1.16 7.24 1.68
C CYS A 243 -0.69 6.12 0.72
N ARG A 244 0.31 6.43 -0.09
CA ARG A 244 0.73 5.61 -1.24
C ARG A 244 1.22 4.21 -0.87
N ASN A 245 1.99 4.09 0.23
CA ASN A 245 2.52 2.79 0.63
C ASN A 245 1.42 1.87 1.17
N LEU A 246 0.48 2.40 1.95
CA LEU A 246 -0.68 1.63 2.38
C LEU A 246 -1.50 1.14 1.18
N ILE A 247 -1.86 2.06 0.26
CA ILE A 247 -2.64 1.72 -0.95
C ILE A 247 -1.94 0.64 -1.77
N ARG A 248 -0.62 0.73 -1.88
CA ARG A 248 0.20 -0.25 -2.59
C ARG A 248 0.20 -1.62 -1.93
N THR A 249 0.26 -1.68 -0.61
CA THR A 249 0.54 -2.93 0.12
C THR A 249 -0.71 -3.65 0.62
N ILE A 250 -1.80 -2.94 0.94
CA ILE A 250 -2.98 -3.54 1.58
C ILE A 250 -3.63 -4.63 0.73
N GLY A 251 -3.76 -4.42 -0.59
CA GLY A 251 -4.35 -5.39 -1.51
C GLY A 251 -3.49 -6.63 -1.74
N SER A 252 -2.16 -6.50 -1.58
CA SER A 252 -1.19 -7.59 -1.79
C SER A 252 -0.74 -8.27 -0.49
N LEU A 253 -1.27 -7.87 0.66
CA LEU A 253 -0.93 -8.47 1.95
C LEU A 253 -1.41 -9.92 1.98
N PRO A 254 -0.52 -10.93 2.15
CA PRO A 254 -0.94 -12.32 2.15
C PRO A 254 -1.74 -12.67 3.42
N ILE A 255 -2.55 -13.70 3.32
CA ILE A 255 -3.16 -14.34 4.50
C ILE A 255 -2.06 -15.12 5.22
N ASP A 256 -1.88 -14.86 6.53
CA ASP A 256 -0.99 -15.65 7.40
C ASP A 256 -1.60 -17.04 7.67
#